data_a1f0b3ec4105ece8eed8a875f715011b
#
_entry.id   a1f0b3ec4105ece8eed8a875f715011b
#
_cell.length_a   1.000
_cell.length_b   1.000
_cell.length_c   1.000
_cell.angle_alpha   90.00
_cell.angle_beta   90.00
_cell.angle_gamma   90.00
#
_symmetry.space_group_name_H-M   'P 1'
#
loop_
_entity.id
_entity.type
_entity.pdbx_description
1 polymer ?
#
loop_
_entity_poly.entity_id
_entity_poly.type
_entity_poly.pdbx_seq_one_letter_code
_entity_poly.pdbx_strand_id
1 'polypeptide(L)'
;MHKLRFNCFSLQIHYICRKFYGKMKVYGKIFMVAAVTFVAAACGNMGLTREELRTIDSADSNGIMRVLTINDRTDSLMLRSLSTDFAEEDLERMFADSLSPCARLASQMVATVTSPEQDGVGIAGPQVGLSRRIVAVQRFDKEGSPFEVYPNIRIVEARGKRRTGAEGCLSVPDRRGIVERWDTVVISYAKAAGTLRAEAGNEPVMADAAGDIAASPDWEYVTETVGGFTAVIFQHECDHLDGILYIDREAPEVRM
;
A
#
# COMPACT_ATOMS: atom_id res chain seq x y z
N MET A 1 24.21 14.49 20.38
CA MET A 1 23.51 15.36 19.37
C MET A 1 22.30 14.60 18.86
N HIS A 2 21.13 14.82 19.45
CA HIS A 2 19.88 14.15 19.06
C HIS A 2 19.33 14.78 17.78
N LYS A 3 19.28 14.02 16.67
CA LYS A 3 18.51 14.40 15.48
C LYS A 3 17.03 14.04 15.71
N LEU A 4 16.22 15.06 15.88
CA LEU A 4 14.75 14.97 15.87
C LEU A 4 14.27 14.48 14.49
N ARG A 5 13.66 13.31 14.46
CA ARG A 5 12.87 12.84 13.31
C ARG A 5 11.56 13.62 13.28
N PHE A 6 11.42 14.58 12.38
CA PHE A 6 10.16 15.22 12.08
C PHE A 6 9.33 14.29 11.18
N ASN A 7 8.32 13.67 11.77
CA ASN A 7 7.36 12.82 11.08
C ASN A 7 6.39 13.68 10.26
N CYS A 8 6.08 13.23 9.05
CA CYS A 8 5.10 13.81 8.08
C CYS A 8 3.67 13.99 8.67
N PHE A 9 3.42 13.49 9.86
CA PHE A 9 2.15 13.58 10.62
C PHE A 9 1.76 15.01 11.03
N SER A 10 2.74 15.92 11.17
CA SER A 10 2.49 17.29 11.63
C SER A 10 1.70 18.14 10.64
N LEU A 11 1.85 17.91 9.33
CA LEU A 11 1.19 18.70 8.29
C LEU A 11 -0.29 18.37 8.10
N GLN A 12 -0.67 17.12 8.27
CA GLN A 12 -2.06 16.68 8.10
C GLN A 12 -2.95 17.08 9.29
N ILE A 13 -2.40 17.05 10.51
CA ILE A 13 -3.09 17.54 11.71
C ILE A 13 -3.31 19.05 11.64
N HIS A 14 -2.35 19.81 11.11
CA HIS A 14 -2.49 21.27 10.96
C HIS A 14 -3.59 21.67 9.96
N TYR A 15 -3.78 20.90 8.90
CA TYR A 15 -4.84 21.14 7.91
C TYR A 15 -6.24 20.87 8.48
N ILE A 16 -6.39 19.76 9.23
CA ILE A 16 -7.67 19.39 9.86
C ILE A 16 -8.04 20.39 10.97
N CYS A 17 -7.10 20.78 11.83
CA CYS A 17 -7.34 21.77 12.87
C CYS A 17 -7.76 23.15 12.30
N ARG A 18 -7.17 23.59 11.20
CA ARG A 18 -7.50 24.91 10.61
C ARG A 18 -8.91 24.99 10.01
N LYS A 19 -9.45 23.87 9.53
CA LYS A 19 -10.79 23.78 8.94
C LYS A 19 -11.91 23.73 10.00
N PHE A 20 -11.60 23.24 11.21
CA PHE A 20 -12.57 23.09 12.30
C PHE A 20 -12.56 24.27 13.28
N TYR A 21 -11.49 25.05 13.36
CA TYR A 21 -11.35 26.14 14.34
C TYR A 21 -12.24 27.36 14.05
N GLY A 22 -12.85 27.46 12.87
CA GLY A 22 -13.66 28.60 12.42
C GLY A 22 -15.11 28.65 12.91
N LYS A 23 -15.64 27.62 13.58
CA LYS A 23 -17.10 27.54 13.87
C LYS A 23 -17.51 27.12 15.28
N MET A 24 -16.63 27.05 16.26
CA MET A 24 -17.03 26.65 17.62
C MET A 24 -16.66 27.69 18.69
N LYS A 25 -17.65 28.45 19.13
CA LYS A 25 -17.62 29.26 20.35
C LYS A 25 -18.02 28.39 21.57
N VAL A 26 -17.09 28.33 22.53
CA VAL A 26 -17.25 28.31 24.01
C VAL A 26 -17.54 27.02 24.76
N TYR A 27 -17.92 25.87 24.24
CA TYR A 27 -18.14 24.70 25.13
C TYR A 27 -17.18 23.50 24.91
N GLY A 28 -15.99 23.72 24.38
CA GLY A 28 -15.20 22.63 23.78
C GLY A 28 -13.86 22.25 24.41
N LYS A 29 -13.31 22.97 25.40
CA LYS A 29 -11.89 22.71 25.76
C LYS A 29 -11.64 21.37 26.44
N ILE A 30 -12.58 20.85 27.23
CA ILE A 30 -12.43 19.56 27.94
C ILE A 30 -12.78 18.38 26.98
N PHE A 31 -13.80 18.51 26.15
CA PHE A 31 -14.18 17.48 25.18
C PHE A 31 -13.18 17.33 24.03
N MET A 32 -12.47 18.41 23.66
CA MET A 32 -11.50 18.41 22.55
C MET A 32 -10.20 17.71 22.94
N VAL A 33 -9.74 17.80 24.20
CA VAL A 33 -8.57 17.07 24.69
C VAL A 33 -8.86 15.57 24.74
N ALA A 34 -10.05 15.17 25.19
CA ALA A 34 -10.46 13.76 25.22
C ALA A 34 -10.67 13.17 23.80
N ALA A 35 -11.21 13.96 22.84
CA ALA A 35 -11.39 13.50 21.47
C ALA A 35 -10.06 13.41 20.70
N VAL A 36 -9.14 14.35 20.93
CA VAL A 36 -7.80 14.30 20.29
C VAL A 36 -6.95 13.17 20.86
N THR A 37 -7.04 12.90 22.16
CA THR A 37 -6.37 11.73 22.77
C THR A 37 -7.00 10.41 22.35
N PHE A 38 -8.31 10.35 22.09
CA PHE A 38 -8.97 9.13 21.61
C PHE A 38 -8.65 8.83 20.13
N VAL A 39 -8.52 9.86 19.29
CA VAL A 39 -8.11 9.70 17.88
C VAL A 39 -6.61 9.39 17.77
N ALA A 40 -5.76 9.94 18.66
CA ALA A 40 -4.33 9.61 18.66
C ALA A 40 -4.04 8.20 19.21
N ALA A 41 -4.89 7.66 20.10
CA ALA A 41 -4.78 6.28 20.58
C ALA A 41 -5.31 5.23 19.58
N ALA A 42 -6.11 5.65 18.59
CA ALA A 42 -6.65 4.77 17.54
C ALA A 42 -5.77 4.68 16.28
N CYS A 43 -4.66 5.42 16.21
CA CYS A 43 -3.72 5.42 15.09
C CYS A 43 -2.43 4.64 15.38
N GLY A 44 -2.44 3.71 16.32
CA GLY A 44 -1.40 2.67 16.36
C GLY A 44 -1.58 1.74 15.16
N ASN A 45 -0.50 1.36 14.48
CA ASN A 45 -0.51 0.28 13.50
C ASN A 45 -1.08 -0.96 14.18
N MET A 46 -2.36 -1.24 13.96
CA MET A 46 -2.99 -2.44 14.50
C MET A 46 -2.73 -3.60 13.55
N GLY A 47 -2.35 -4.75 14.08
CA GLY A 47 -2.24 -5.99 13.33
C GLY A 47 -3.53 -6.32 12.55
N LEU A 48 -3.51 -7.39 11.77
CA LEU A 48 -4.68 -7.81 11.00
C LEU A 48 -5.90 -8.04 11.90
N THR A 49 -7.01 -7.44 11.53
CA THR A 49 -8.29 -7.62 12.22
C THR A 49 -8.88 -9.01 11.94
N ARG A 50 -9.85 -9.43 12.77
CA ARG A 50 -10.57 -10.70 12.53
C ARG A 50 -11.34 -10.71 11.21
N GLU A 51 -11.77 -9.55 10.74
CA GLU A 51 -12.46 -9.42 9.46
C GLU A 51 -11.49 -9.59 8.29
N GLU A 52 -10.33 -8.94 8.34
CA GLU A 52 -9.28 -9.12 7.35
C GLU A 52 -8.79 -10.57 7.29
N LEU A 53 -8.62 -11.25 8.43
CA LEU A 53 -8.28 -12.66 8.49
C LEU A 53 -9.35 -13.55 7.81
N ARG A 54 -10.64 -13.28 8.03
CA ARG A 54 -11.73 -14.00 7.35
C ARG A 54 -11.70 -13.76 5.85
N THR A 55 -11.40 -12.54 5.40
CA THR A 55 -11.27 -12.23 3.98
C THR A 55 -10.13 -13.01 3.35
N ILE A 56 -8.96 -13.09 3.99
CA ILE A 56 -7.82 -13.90 3.54
C ILE A 56 -8.20 -15.39 3.49
N ASP A 57 -8.92 -15.88 4.51
CA ASP A 57 -9.34 -17.28 4.61
C ASP A 57 -10.48 -17.64 3.64
N SER A 58 -11.13 -16.65 3.01
CA SER A 58 -12.24 -16.85 2.06
C SER A 58 -11.81 -17.14 0.62
N ALA A 59 -10.51 -17.07 0.31
CA ALA A 59 -9.99 -17.45 -1.01
C ALA A 59 -10.37 -18.90 -1.36
N ASP A 60 -10.59 -19.16 -2.63
CA ASP A 60 -10.92 -20.51 -3.11
C ASP A 60 -9.74 -21.50 -3.00
N SER A 61 -9.93 -22.74 -3.43
CA SER A 61 -8.91 -23.79 -3.38
C SER A 61 -7.66 -23.48 -4.23
N ASN A 62 -7.75 -22.55 -5.16
CA ASN A 62 -6.64 -22.08 -6.01
C ASN A 62 -6.00 -20.80 -5.44
N GLY A 63 -6.48 -20.31 -4.30
CA GLY A 63 -6.03 -19.06 -3.70
C GLY A 63 -6.60 -17.81 -4.38
N ILE A 64 -7.64 -17.94 -5.20
CA ILE A 64 -8.26 -16.81 -5.88
C ILE A 64 -9.24 -16.13 -4.94
N MET A 65 -9.08 -14.82 -4.75
CA MET A 65 -9.94 -13.98 -3.94
C MET A 65 -11.04 -13.32 -4.79
N ARG A 66 -12.16 -12.99 -4.15
CA ARG A 66 -13.19 -12.18 -4.80
C ARG A 66 -12.66 -10.78 -5.09
N VAL A 67 -12.80 -10.32 -6.33
CA VAL A 67 -12.50 -8.93 -6.72
C VAL A 67 -13.73 -8.06 -6.48
N LEU A 68 -13.56 -6.99 -5.73
CA LEU A 68 -14.60 -6.01 -5.44
C LEU A 68 -14.81 -5.09 -6.63
N THR A 69 -16.07 -4.70 -6.89
CA THR A 69 -16.41 -3.82 -8.01
C THR A 69 -17.28 -2.64 -7.59
N ILE A 70 -17.23 -1.55 -8.36
CA ILE A 70 -18.10 -0.39 -8.13
C ILE A 70 -19.57 -0.65 -8.36
N ASN A 71 -19.94 -1.77 -8.96
CA ASN A 71 -21.33 -2.15 -9.21
C ASN A 71 -22.08 -2.55 -7.93
N ASP A 72 -21.34 -2.97 -6.89
CA ASP A 72 -21.89 -3.18 -5.55
C ASP A 72 -21.59 -1.97 -4.65
N ARG A 73 -22.59 -1.52 -3.89
CA ARG A 73 -22.46 -0.34 -3.03
C ARG A 73 -21.47 -0.55 -1.89
N THR A 74 -21.44 -1.74 -1.29
CA THR A 74 -20.55 -2.07 -0.17
C THR A 74 -19.13 -2.16 -0.65
N ASP A 75 -18.92 -2.82 -1.79
CA ASP A 75 -17.62 -2.90 -2.46
C ASP A 75 -17.11 -1.50 -2.82
N SER A 76 -17.98 -0.65 -3.38
CA SER A 76 -17.63 0.72 -3.74
C SER A 76 -17.17 1.54 -2.53
N LEU A 77 -17.77 1.36 -1.35
CA LEU A 77 -17.34 2.01 -0.11
C LEU A 77 -15.94 1.51 0.32
N MET A 78 -15.69 0.21 0.22
CA MET A 78 -14.37 -0.37 0.50
C MET A 78 -13.32 0.17 -0.46
N LEU A 79 -13.58 0.15 -1.76
CA LEU A 79 -12.69 0.66 -2.81
C LEU A 79 -12.37 2.17 -2.67
N ARG A 80 -13.22 2.93 -1.96
CA ARG A 80 -13.07 4.37 -1.69
C ARG A 80 -12.46 4.66 -0.32
N SER A 81 -12.12 3.64 0.45
CA SER A 81 -11.50 3.82 1.76
C SER A 81 -10.00 4.06 1.64
N LEU A 82 -9.42 4.76 2.65
CA LEU A 82 -7.98 4.91 2.76
C LEU A 82 -7.37 3.63 3.33
N SER A 83 -6.32 3.15 2.71
CA SER A 83 -5.56 2.00 3.20
C SER A 83 -4.57 2.40 4.29
N THR A 84 -4.39 1.51 5.26
CA THR A 84 -3.42 1.63 6.35
C THR A 84 -2.21 0.72 6.12
N ASP A 85 -1.09 1.03 6.78
CA ASP A 85 0.09 0.19 6.76
C ASP A 85 -0.16 -1.11 7.54
N PHE A 86 0.58 -2.15 7.18
CA PHE A 86 0.78 -3.30 8.06
C PHE A 86 1.60 -2.89 9.27
N ALA A 87 1.30 -3.47 10.42
CA ALA A 87 2.12 -3.36 11.60
C ALA A 87 3.51 -4.01 11.39
N GLU A 88 4.49 -3.61 12.20
CA GLU A 88 5.85 -4.17 12.11
C GLU A 88 5.84 -5.69 12.32
N GLU A 89 5.07 -6.17 13.28
CA GLU A 89 4.94 -7.62 13.55
C GLU A 89 4.29 -8.39 12.39
N ASP A 90 3.39 -7.75 11.63
CA ASP A 90 2.78 -8.37 10.45
C ASP A 90 3.79 -8.46 9.29
N LEU A 91 4.66 -7.45 9.14
CA LEU A 91 5.74 -7.46 8.16
C LEU A 91 6.79 -8.51 8.51
N GLU A 92 7.21 -8.58 9.78
CA GLU A 92 8.13 -9.62 10.26
C GLU A 92 7.61 -11.02 9.94
N ARG A 93 6.35 -11.29 10.26
CA ARG A 93 5.70 -12.56 9.93
C ARG A 93 5.57 -12.79 8.43
N MET A 94 5.26 -11.74 7.65
CA MET A 94 5.14 -11.84 6.19
C MET A 94 6.44 -12.34 5.54
N PHE A 95 7.58 -11.86 6.04
CA PHE A 95 8.89 -12.20 5.46
C PHE A 95 9.55 -13.45 6.09
N ALA A 96 9.19 -13.79 7.35
CA ALA A 96 9.75 -14.93 8.05
C ALA A 96 8.96 -16.23 7.84
N ASP A 97 7.65 -16.16 7.62
CA ASP A 97 6.74 -17.32 7.55
C ASP A 97 5.81 -17.22 6.33
N SER A 98 6.07 -18.05 5.34
CA SER A 98 5.26 -18.15 4.11
C SER A 98 3.80 -18.60 4.36
N LEU A 99 3.50 -19.14 5.53
CA LEU A 99 2.14 -19.56 5.93
C LEU A 99 1.43 -18.46 6.76
N SER A 100 2.13 -17.37 7.09
CA SER A 100 1.50 -16.24 7.79
C SER A 100 0.33 -15.69 6.98
N PRO A 101 -0.70 -15.10 7.64
CA PRO A 101 -1.83 -14.50 6.93
C PRO A 101 -1.39 -13.46 5.90
N CYS A 102 -0.38 -12.64 6.21
CA CYS A 102 0.12 -11.62 5.30
C CYS A 102 0.86 -12.20 4.09
N ALA A 103 1.65 -13.26 4.26
CA ALA A 103 2.32 -13.95 3.16
C ALA A 103 1.30 -14.69 2.27
N ARG A 104 0.26 -15.31 2.88
CA ARG A 104 -0.85 -15.92 2.13
C ARG A 104 -1.59 -14.87 1.31
N LEU A 105 -1.93 -13.70 1.90
CA LEU A 105 -2.54 -12.59 1.17
C LEU A 105 -1.71 -12.21 -0.06
N ALA A 106 -0.40 -12.04 0.09
CA ALA A 106 0.49 -11.71 -1.01
C ALA A 106 0.40 -12.73 -2.15
N SER A 107 0.44 -14.02 -1.82
CA SER A 107 0.32 -15.12 -2.79
C SER A 107 -1.06 -15.16 -3.45
N GLN A 108 -2.13 -14.93 -2.68
CA GLN A 108 -3.52 -14.92 -3.14
C GLN A 108 -3.78 -13.74 -4.08
N MET A 109 -3.22 -12.56 -3.79
CA MET A 109 -3.33 -11.40 -4.70
C MET A 109 -2.71 -11.71 -6.06
N VAL A 110 -1.54 -12.34 -6.10
CA VAL A 110 -0.91 -12.77 -7.36
C VAL A 110 -1.78 -13.81 -8.06
N ALA A 111 -2.25 -14.85 -7.35
CA ALA A 111 -3.13 -15.86 -7.93
C ALA A 111 -4.41 -15.25 -8.51
N THR A 112 -4.98 -14.25 -7.82
CA THR A 112 -6.19 -13.56 -8.26
C THR A 112 -5.95 -12.77 -9.54
N VAL A 113 -4.93 -11.89 -9.57
CA VAL A 113 -4.69 -11.02 -10.72
C VAL A 113 -4.26 -11.78 -11.97
N THR A 114 -3.61 -12.95 -11.81
CA THR A 114 -3.16 -13.81 -12.90
C THR A 114 -4.18 -14.87 -13.31
N SER A 115 -5.34 -14.95 -12.62
CA SER A 115 -6.39 -15.91 -12.99
C SER A 115 -6.92 -15.60 -14.38
N PRO A 116 -7.35 -16.62 -15.15
CA PRO A 116 -7.88 -16.42 -16.51
C PRO A 116 -9.08 -15.48 -16.57
N GLU A 117 -9.84 -15.37 -15.48
CA GLU A 117 -11.02 -14.51 -15.37
C GLU A 117 -10.63 -13.02 -15.23
N GLN A 118 -9.45 -12.74 -14.65
CA GLN A 118 -9.00 -11.38 -14.39
C GLN A 118 -7.99 -10.90 -15.44
N ASP A 119 -6.98 -11.72 -15.76
CA ASP A 119 -5.91 -11.43 -16.73
C ASP A 119 -5.35 -10.00 -16.57
N GLY A 120 -5.10 -9.63 -15.31
CA GLY A 120 -4.68 -8.28 -14.93
C GLY A 120 -3.17 -8.14 -14.86
N VAL A 121 -2.68 -6.90 -14.80
CA VAL A 121 -1.24 -6.56 -14.68
C VAL A 121 -0.89 -5.96 -13.32
N GLY A 122 -1.89 -5.68 -12.49
CA GLY A 122 -1.75 -5.16 -11.13
C GLY A 122 -3.03 -5.34 -10.34
N ILE A 123 -2.90 -5.39 -9.01
CA ILE A 123 -4.01 -5.46 -8.06
C ILE A 123 -3.58 -4.87 -6.71
N ALA A 124 -4.50 -4.16 -6.05
CA ALA A 124 -4.29 -3.54 -4.75
C ALA A 124 -5.15 -4.21 -3.64
N GLY A 125 -4.70 -4.09 -2.39
CA GLY A 125 -5.40 -4.65 -1.22
C GLY A 125 -6.89 -4.31 -1.16
N PRO A 126 -7.34 -3.04 -1.37
CA PRO A 126 -8.77 -2.71 -1.39
C PRO A 126 -9.59 -3.49 -2.41
N GLN A 127 -9.01 -3.88 -3.54
CA GLN A 127 -9.73 -4.65 -4.57
C GLN A 127 -10.05 -6.08 -4.15
N VAL A 128 -9.35 -6.61 -3.16
CA VAL A 128 -9.61 -7.92 -2.56
C VAL A 128 -10.22 -7.80 -1.15
N GLY A 129 -10.72 -6.63 -0.78
CA GLY A 129 -11.44 -6.41 0.46
C GLY A 129 -10.56 -6.10 1.68
N LEU A 130 -9.29 -5.76 1.49
CA LEU A 130 -8.40 -5.36 2.58
C LEU A 130 -7.94 -3.91 2.41
N SER A 131 -8.30 -3.03 3.35
CA SER A 131 -7.81 -1.64 3.37
C SER A 131 -6.37 -1.55 3.90
N ARG A 132 -5.47 -2.34 3.30
CA ARG A 132 -4.03 -2.39 3.61
C ARG A 132 -3.20 -1.91 2.42
N ARG A 133 -2.10 -1.21 2.73
CA ARG A 133 -1.18 -0.70 1.70
C ARG A 133 -0.32 -1.83 1.16
N ILE A 134 -0.88 -2.59 0.24
CA ILE A 134 -0.21 -3.67 -0.48
C ILE A 134 -0.68 -3.69 -1.93
N VAL A 135 0.25 -3.88 -2.85
CA VAL A 135 -0.06 -4.09 -4.26
C VAL A 135 0.74 -5.27 -4.82
N ALA A 136 0.19 -5.96 -5.80
CA ALA A 136 0.92 -6.89 -6.64
C ALA A 136 0.97 -6.30 -8.06
N VAL A 137 2.16 -6.24 -8.66
CA VAL A 137 2.40 -5.57 -9.95
C VAL A 137 3.27 -6.44 -10.84
N GLN A 138 2.89 -6.57 -12.12
CA GLN A 138 3.73 -7.20 -13.13
C GLN A 138 4.84 -6.24 -13.56
N ARG A 139 6.09 -6.68 -13.40
CA ARG A 139 7.30 -5.89 -13.64
C ARG A 139 7.77 -6.03 -15.08
N PHE A 140 7.10 -5.34 -16.01
CA PHE A 140 7.50 -5.33 -17.43
C PHE A 140 8.88 -4.71 -17.68
N ASP A 141 9.42 -3.99 -16.72
CA ASP A 141 10.77 -3.42 -16.71
C ASP A 141 11.85 -4.40 -16.23
N LYS A 142 11.47 -5.63 -15.84
CA LYS A 142 12.38 -6.71 -15.45
C LYS A 142 12.30 -7.88 -16.42
N GLU A 143 13.40 -8.63 -16.53
CA GLU A 143 13.44 -9.85 -17.34
C GLU A 143 12.37 -10.84 -16.91
N GLY A 144 11.65 -11.42 -17.86
CA GLY A 144 10.56 -12.37 -17.61
C GLY A 144 9.28 -11.72 -17.09
N SER A 145 9.24 -10.41 -16.91
CA SER A 145 8.06 -9.67 -16.44
C SER A 145 7.37 -10.32 -15.22
N PRO A 146 8.10 -10.59 -14.11
CA PRO A 146 7.55 -11.27 -12.94
C PRO A 146 6.50 -10.42 -12.25
N PHE A 147 5.56 -11.08 -11.55
CA PHE A 147 4.74 -10.39 -10.54
C PHE A 147 5.52 -10.26 -9.24
N GLU A 148 5.51 -9.06 -8.67
CA GLU A 148 6.12 -8.76 -7.37
C GLU A 148 5.11 -8.09 -6.46
N VAL A 149 5.25 -8.31 -5.13
CA VAL A 149 4.34 -7.78 -4.11
C VAL A 149 5.04 -6.74 -3.27
N TYR A 150 4.34 -5.63 -2.99
CA TYR A 150 4.89 -4.44 -2.37
C TYR A 150 4.07 -4.01 -1.16
N PRO A 151 4.38 -4.52 0.06
CA PRO A 151 3.71 -4.09 1.29
C PRO A 151 4.16 -2.69 1.70
N ASN A 152 3.25 -1.95 2.32
CA ASN A 152 3.44 -0.57 2.80
C ASN A 152 3.97 0.40 1.72
N ILE A 153 3.59 0.14 0.46
CA ILE A 153 4.07 0.93 -0.68
C ILE A 153 3.53 2.36 -0.68
N ARG A 154 4.39 3.27 -1.14
CA ARG A 154 4.07 4.66 -1.48
C ARG A 154 4.86 5.12 -2.70
N ILE A 155 4.25 5.97 -3.51
CA ILE A 155 5.00 6.79 -4.47
C ILE A 155 5.53 7.99 -3.69
N VAL A 156 6.85 8.12 -3.60
CA VAL A 156 7.53 9.21 -2.88
C VAL A 156 7.94 10.35 -3.80
N GLU A 157 8.07 10.07 -5.10
CA GLU A 157 8.33 11.05 -6.15
C GLU A 157 7.69 10.59 -7.47
N ALA A 158 7.16 11.53 -8.25
CA ALA A 158 6.71 11.29 -9.61
C ALA A 158 7.35 12.36 -10.50
N ARG A 159 8.00 11.95 -11.60
CA ARG A 159 8.82 12.83 -12.42
C ARG A 159 8.86 12.40 -13.89
N GLY A 160 9.59 13.15 -14.70
CA GLY A 160 9.72 12.91 -16.13
C GLY A 160 8.60 13.58 -16.93
N LYS A 161 8.09 12.93 -17.96
CA LYS A 161 7.01 13.42 -18.78
C LYS A 161 5.68 12.82 -18.36
N ARG A 162 4.62 13.61 -18.46
CA ARG A 162 3.27 13.06 -18.35
C ARG A 162 2.83 12.52 -19.70
N ARG A 163 2.22 11.33 -19.69
CA ARG A 163 1.73 10.66 -20.88
C ARG A 163 0.29 10.23 -20.66
N THR A 164 -0.53 10.45 -21.68
CA THR A 164 -1.90 9.95 -21.70
C THR A 164 -1.93 8.53 -22.23
N GLY A 165 -2.77 7.68 -21.62
CA GLY A 165 -2.97 6.30 -22.02
C GLY A 165 -4.35 5.81 -21.63
N ALA A 166 -4.81 4.74 -22.28
CA ALA A 166 -6.05 4.07 -21.91
C ALA A 166 -5.81 3.16 -20.71
N GLU A 167 -6.60 3.33 -19.66
CA GLU A 167 -6.64 2.47 -18.49
C GLU A 167 -7.97 1.73 -18.38
N GLY A 168 -7.93 0.52 -17.84
CA GLY A 168 -9.05 -0.25 -17.35
C GLY A 168 -8.74 -0.70 -15.93
N CYS A 169 -9.72 -1.22 -15.22
CA CYS A 169 -9.57 -1.68 -13.85
C CYS A 169 -10.49 -2.86 -13.58
N LEU A 170 -9.98 -3.88 -12.89
CA LEU A 170 -10.76 -5.05 -12.48
C LEU A 170 -11.99 -4.66 -11.63
N SER A 171 -11.85 -3.59 -10.83
CA SER A 171 -12.93 -3.06 -9.99
C SER A 171 -13.91 -2.14 -10.74
N VAL A 172 -13.64 -1.79 -12.00
CA VAL A 172 -14.50 -0.98 -12.87
C VAL A 172 -14.73 -1.75 -14.17
N PRO A 173 -15.55 -2.81 -14.14
CA PRO A 173 -15.73 -3.69 -15.28
C PRO A 173 -16.36 -2.96 -16.48
N ASP A 174 -16.08 -3.46 -17.67
CA ASP A 174 -16.66 -3.02 -18.95
C ASP A 174 -16.43 -1.55 -19.30
N ARG A 175 -15.43 -0.91 -18.67
CA ARG A 175 -15.11 0.49 -18.92
C ARG A 175 -13.61 0.69 -19.07
N ARG A 176 -13.25 1.60 -19.99
CA ARG A 176 -11.90 2.13 -20.15
C ARG A 176 -11.96 3.66 -20.22
N GLY A 177 -10.91 4.33 -19.74
CA GLY A 177 -10.79 5.78 -19.76
C GLY A 177 -9.39 6.23 -20.13
N ILE A 178 -9.26 7.49 -20.53
CA ILE A 178 -7.96 8.10 -20.86
C ILE A 178 -7.45 8.84 -19.63
N VAL A 179 -6.30 8.42 -19.13
CA VAL A 179 -5.67 8.98 -17.92
C VAL A 179 -4.27 9.49 -18.26
N GLU A 180 -3.86 10.58 -17.60
CA GLU A 180 -2.52 11.12 -17.72
C GLU A 180 -1.68 10.70 -16.52
N ARG A 181 -0.54 10.02 -16.77
CA ARG A 181 0.39 9.51 -15.75
C ARG A 181 1.81 10.01 -15.99
N TRP A 182 2.59 10.07 -14.92
CA TRP A 182 4.04 10.27 -15.03
C TRP A 182 4.70 9.03 -15.62
N ASP A 183 5.73 9.24 -16.45
CA ASP A 183 6.47 8.12 -17.05
C ASP A 183 7.56 7.54 -16.13
N THR A 184 7.79 8.17 -14.97
CA THR A 184 8.76 7.71 -13.98
C THR A 184 8.24 8.00 -12.57
N VAL A 185 8.34 7.01 -11.68
CA VAL A 185 8.03 7.14 -10.25
C VAL A 185 9.17 6.60 -9.40
N VAL A 186 9.33 7.15 -8.20
CA VAL A 186 10.13 6.56 -7.14
C VAL A 186 9.16 5.98 -6.11
N ILE A 187 9.24 4.69 -5.90
CA ILE A 187 8.43 3.95 -4.93
C ILE A 187 9.25 3.69 -3.66
N SER A 188 8.59 3.69 -2.50
CA SER A 188 9.15 3.21 -1.23
C SER A 188 8.23 2.11 -0.69
N TYR A 189 8.79 1.00 -0.23
CA TYR A 189 8.03 -0.15 0.25
C TYR A 189 8.86 -0.99 1.24
N ALA A 190 8.19 -1.82 2.04
CA ALA A 190 8.84 -2.78 2.93
C ALA A 190 9.29 -4.01 2.14
N LYS A 191 10.52 -4.45 2.37
CA LYS A 191 11.13 -5.61 1.74
C LYS A 191 11.87 -6.44 2.79
N ALA A 192 11.94 -7.77 2.61
CA ALA A 192 12.80 -8.62 3.42
C ALA A 192 14.23 -8.06 3.39
N ALA A 193 14.84 -7.93 4.56
CA ALA A 193 16.24 -7.51 4.65
C ALA A 193 17.06 -8.58 3.93
N GLY A 194 17.51 -8.24 2.73
CA GLY A 194 18.12 -9.21 1.84
C GLY A 194 19.47 -9.62 2.37
N THR A 195 19.80 -10.85 2.26
CA THR A 195 21.00 -11.50 1.67
C THR A 195 22.21 -10.63 1.26
N LEU A 196 22.27 -9.34 1.54
CA LEU A 196 23.49 -8.53 1.37
C LEU A 196 24.56 -8.81 2.44
N ARG A 197 24.32 -9.77 3.34
CA ARG A 197 25.34 -10.28 4.28
C ARG A 197 26.28 -11.32 3.69
N ALA A 198 26.13 -11.72 2.45
CA ALA A 198 26.93 -12.81 1.85
C ALA A 198 28.18 -12.33 1.08
N GLU A 199 28.46 -11.03 0.93
CA GLU A 199 29.64 -10.53 0.19
C GLU A 199 30.58 -9.58 0.96
N ALA A 200 30.42 -9.42 2.27
CA ALA A 200 31.42 -8.76 3.10
C ALA A 200 32.20 -9.80 3.91
N GLY A 201 33.45 -9.99 3.50
CA GLY A 201 34.36 -11.03 3.96
C GLY A 201 34.40 -11.26 5.46
N ASN A 202 34.72 -12.52 5.77
CA ASN A 202 35.11 -13.08 7.06
C ASN A 202 35.88 -12.15 7.97
N GLU A 203 35.19 -11.58 8.99
CA GLU A 203 35.83 -11.31 10.27
C GLU A 203 34.81 -11.76 11.35
N PRO A 204 35.20 -12.62 12.30
CA PRO A 204 34.32 -12.98 13.41
C PRO A 204 34.22 -11.77 14.34
N VAL A 205 33.03 -11.16 14.39
CA VAL A 205 32.72 -10.18 15.44
C VAL A 205 32.65 -10.94 16.75
N MET A 206 33.65 -10.73 17.62
CA MET A 206 33.65 -11.22 18.99
C MET A 206 32.42 -10.60 19.70
N ALA A 207 31.55 -11.46 20.19
CA ALA A 207 30.44 -11.05 21.05
C ALA A 207 31.02 -10.54 22.37
N ASP A 208 30.87 -9.28 22.65
CA ASP A 208 31.05 -8.74 23.97
C ASP A 208 29.83 -9.02 24.83
N ALA A 209 30.11 -9.39 26.06
CA ALA A 209 29.14 -9.85 27.04
C ALA A 209 28.33 -8.68 27.60
N ALA A 210 27.33 -8.21 26.86
CA ALA A 210 26.22 -7.40 27.38
C ALA A 210 24.98 -7.68 26.56
N GLY A 211 24.10 -8.53 27.10
CA GLY A 211 22.84 -8.92 26.48
C GLY A 211 21.96 -7.72 26.17
N ASP A 212 21.47 -7.73 24.99
CA ASP A 212 20.37 -7.09 24.29
C ASP A 212 20.86 -6.50 22.98
N ILE A 213 21.30 -7.38 22.07
CA ILE A 213 21.29 -7.04 20.64
C ILE A 213 19.82 -7.17 20.25
N ALA A 214 19.11 -6.04 20.19
CA ALA A 214 17.86 -5.97 19.45
C ALA A 214 18.19 -6.44 18.03
N ALA A 215 17.73 -7.66 17.66
CA ALA A 215 17.90 -8.17 16.31
C ALA A 215 17.36 -7.10 15.35
N SER A 216 18.14 -6.71 14.36
CA SER A 216 17.64 -5.84 13.28
C SER A 216 16.41 -6.53 12.71
N PRO A 217 15.30 -5.82 12.45
CA PRO A 217 14.12 -6.43 11.86
C PRO A 217 14.52 -7.15 10.57
N ASP A 218 13.95 -8.33 10.31
CA ASP A 218 14.21 -9.12 9.12
C ASP A 218 13.66 -8.46 7.83
N TRP A 219 13.33 -7.18 7.90
CA TRP A 219 12.83 -6.36 6.80
C TRP A 219 13.30 -4.90 6.92
N GLU A 220 13.28 -4.19 5.79
CA GLU A 220 13.66 -2.79 5.69
C GLU A 220 12.77 -2.03 4.68
N TYR A 221 12.72 -0.71 4.78
CA TYR A 221 12.17 0.12 3.72
C TYR A 221 13.24 0.40 2.67
N VAL A 222 12.91 0.08 1.42
CA VAL A 222 13.76 0.38 0.26
C VAL A 222 13.06 1.38 -0.66
N THR A 223 13.85 2.05 -1.50
CA THR A 223 13.35 2.91 -2.57
C THR A 223 13.85 2.41 -3.92
N GLU A 224 12.97 2.47 -4.93
CA GLU A 224 13.29 2.05 -6.29
C GLU A 224 12.72 3.05 -7.29
N THR A 225 13.49 3.37 -8.34
CA THR A 225 13.01 4.17 -9.47
C THR A 225 12.47 3.24 -10.55
N VAL A 226 11.23 3.47 -10.96
CA VAL A 226 10.53 2.66 -11.96
C VAL A 226 10.06 3.55 -13.10
N GLY A 227 10.22 3.10 -14.34
CA GLY A 227 9.85 3.85 -15.53
C GLY A 227 8.87 3.13 -16.46
N GLY A 228 8.38 3.86 -17.46
CA GLY A 228 7.56 3.30 -18.53
C GLY A 228 6.19 2.79 -18.09
N PHE A 229 5.73 1.72 -18.71
CA PHE A 229 4.40 1.15 -18.43
C PHE A 229 4.28 0.65 -16.99
N THR A 230 5.33 0.08 -16.42
CA THR A 230 5.34 -0.36 -15.02
C THR A 230 5.11 0.81 -14.05
N ALA A 231 5.64 2.01 -14.35
CA ALA A 231 5.36 3.21 -13.55
C ALA A 231 3.88 3.62 -13.61
N VAL A 232 3.21 3.41 -14.75
CA VAL A 232 1.77 3.64 -14.90
C VAL A 232 0.99 2.69 -14.00
N ILE A 233 1.35 1.39 -14.00
CA ILE A 233 0.70 0.38 -13.15
C ILE A 233 0.85 0.77 -11.67
N PHE A 234 2.05 1.11 -11.21
CA PHE A 234 2.25 1.54 -9.83
C PHE A 234 1.39 2.75 -9.44
N GLN A 235 1.24 3.72 -10.33
CA GLN A 235 0.38 4.88 -10.06
C GLN A 235 -1.09 4.48 -9.96
N HIS A 236 -1.56 3.57 -10.81
CA HIS A 236 -2.91 3.04 -10.78
C HIS A 236 -3.17 2.28 -9.46
N GLU A 237 -2.28 1.36 -9.09
CA GLU A 237 -2.46 0.55 -7.88
C GLU A 237 -2.30 1.37 -6.60
N CYS A 238 -1.40 2.37 -6.57
CA CYS A 238 -1.27 3.27 -5.42
C CYS A 238 -2.48 4.19 -5.27
N ASP A 239 -3.14 4.58 -6.36
CA ASP A 239 -4.41 5.32 -6.29
C ASP A 239 -5.48 4.53 -5.54
N HIS A 240 -5.61 3.22 -5.78
CA HIS A 240 -6.52 2.36 -5.03
C HIS A 240 -6.27 2.40 -3.52
N LEU A 241 -4.99 2.48 -3.09
CA LEU A 241 -4.64 2.58 -1.68
C LEU A 241 -5.10 3.89 -1.03
N ASP A 242 -5.30 4.91 -1.85
CA ASP A 242 -5.77 6.24 -1.44
C ASP A 242 -7.27 6.45 -1.74
N GLY A 243 -8.00 5.37 -2.08
CA GLY A 243 -9.44 5.38 -2.37
C GLY A 243 -9.79 6.06 -3.70
N ILE A 244 -8.83 6.19 -4.61
CA ILE A 244 -8.99 6.82 -5.92
C ILE A 244 -9.07 5.73 -6.99
N LEU A 245 -10.00 5.88 -7.91
CA LEU A 245 -10.10 5.02 -9.09
C LEU A 245 -9.67 5.81 -10.33
N TYR A 246 -9.22 5.10 -11.39
CA TYR A 246 -8.79 5.78 -12.61
C TYR A 246 -9.87 6.69 -13.22
N ILE A 247 -11.14 6.36 -13.02
CA ILE A 247 -12.29 7.18 -13.47
C ILE A 247 -12.35 8.56 -12.84
N ASP A 248 -11.70 8.77 -11.69
CA ASP A 248 -11.60 10.08 -11.02
C ASP A 248 -10.47 10.93 -11.62
N ARG A 249 -9.60 10.31 -12.40
CA ARG A 249 -8.46 10.94 -13.08
C ARG A 249 -8.63 11.05 -14.58
N GLU A 250 -9.78 10.61 -15.10
CA GLU A 250 -10.07 10.75 -16.53
C GLU A 250 -9.92 12.21 -16.96
N ALA A 251 -9.22 12.43 -18.05
CA ALA A 251 -9.17 13.73 -18.68
C ALA A 251 -10.61 14.13 -19.06
N PRO A 252 -11.02 15.41 -18.83
CA PRO A 252 -12.30 15.87 -19.32
C PRO A 252 -12.38 15.62 -20.82
N GLU A 253 -13.50 15.00 -21.27
CA GLU A 253 -13.73 14.77 -22.70
C GLU A 253 -13.54 16.11 -23.40
N VAL A 254 -12.54 16.16 -24.30
CA VAL A 254 -12.44 17.26 -25.27
C VAL A 254 -13.64 17.07 -26.21
N ARG A 255 -14.75 17.72 -25.89
CA ARG A 255 -15.88 17.85 -26.84
C ARG A 255 -15.35 18.62 -28.03
N MET A 256 -15.03 17.87 -29.09
CA MET A 256 -14.79 18.45 -30.41
C MET A 256 -16.13 18.92 -31.04
#